data_188314f14e3e2397f2a2794e0f5c33be
#
_entry.id   188314f14e3e2397f2a2794e0f5c33be
#
_cell.length_a   1.000
_cell.length_b   1.000
_cell.length_c   1.000
_cell.angle_alpha   90.00
_cell.angle_beta   90.00
_cell.angle_gamma   90.00
#
_symmetry.space_group_name_H-M   'P 1'
#
loop_
_entity.id
_entity.type
_entity.pdbx_description
1 polymer ?
#
loop_
_entity_poly.entity_id
_entity_poly.type
_entity_poly.pdbx_seq_one_letter_code
_entity_poly.pdbx_strand_id
1 'polypeptide(L)'
;MKKLIYAICMGAAVAFSSCEDMLDTTNYTEKTTATFPESYDDAQQMIAGVYASMASVCANPERSFLYYAQLASDDALGGGGSNDKLMQAMDLLCNYQSDMTRQFWKDRYAGVFRANSAIETLDNCPDFPSTEARNQLMGEALFMRAYFYYELASMYNRVPLITTSQTSDVPQASPAEIWGQILLDLKTAADIMPAWRGGTSSLEAGHVDKYTAEAMLGRAWLFYTGMYGNGEDIAALTSATYNPLTSVTLADGSTLTKDQVISYIDD
;
A
#
# COMPACT_ATOMS: atom_id res chain seq x y z
N MET A 1 -29.17 63.40 11.25
CA MET A 1 -28.51 62.21 11.80
C MET A 1 -29.04 60.89 11.21
N LYS A 2 -30.35 60.62 11.20
CA LYS A 2 -30.89 59.31 10.64
C LYS A 2 -30.51 59.07 9.18
N LYS A 3 -30.55 60.10 8.30
CA LYS A 3 -30.17 59.94 6.87
C LYS A 3 -28.68 59.64 6.64
N LEU A 4 -27.82 60.10 7.53
CA LEU A 4 -26.38 59.83 7.47
C LEU A 4 -26.05 58.38 7.89
N ILE A 5 -26.78 57.86 8.86
CA ILE A 5 -26.65 56.45 9.31
C ILE A 5 -27.06 55.51 8.21
N TYR A 6 -28.18 55.79 7.49
CA TYR A 6 -28.60 54.93 6.35
C TYR A 6 -27.57 54.96 5.21
N ALA A 7 -26.95 56.09 4.92
CA ALA A 7 -25.90 56.18 3.90
C ALA A 7 -24.64 55.40 4.28
N ILE A 8 -24.27 55.40 5.54
CA ILE A 8 -23.11 54.66 6.06
C ILE A 8 -23.42 53.14 6.07
N CYS A 9 -24.64 52.72 6.46
CA CYS A 9 -25.03 51.31 6.43
C CYS A 9 -25.14 50.77 4.99
N MET A 10 -25.62 51.58 4.03
CA MET A 10 -25.69 51.21 2.64
C MET A 10 -24.32 51.13 1.97
N GLY A 11 -23.38 52.00 2.34
CA GLY A 11 -21.97 51.94 1.92
C GLY A 11 -21.20 50.70 2.48
N ALA A 12 -21.50 50.34 3.73
CA ALA A 12 -20.92 49.14 4.33
C ALA A 12 -21.42 47.85 3.73
N ALA A 13 -22.68 47.76 3.31
CA ALA A 13 -23.24 46.57 2.67
C ALA A 13 -22.66 46.27 1.28
N VAL A 14 -22.18 47.29 0.56
CA VAL A 14 -21.50 47.07 -0.75
C VAL A 14 -20.04 46.69 -0.57
N ALA A 15 -19.42 46.97 0.58
CA ALA A 15 -18.02 46.60 0.86
C ALA A 15 -17.87 45.10 1.25
N PHE A 16 -18.98 44.38 1.52
CA PHE A 16 -18.99 42.95 1.83
C PHE A 16 -19.37 42.06 0.65
N SER A 17 -19.63 42.60 -0.55
CA SER A 17 -19.61 41.79 -1.76
C SER A 17 -18.17 41.52 -2.13
N SER A 18 -17.50 40.73 -1.32
CA SER A 18 -16.23 40.11 -1.64
C SER A 18 -16.45 39.22 -2.86
N CYS A 19 -15.79 39.52 -3.95
CA CYS A 19 -15.76 38.64 -5.10
C CYS A 19 -15.14 37.32 -4.66
N GLU A 20 -15.96 36.28 -4.48
CA GLU A 20 -15.48 34.90 -4.29
C GLU A 20 -14.52 34.51 -5.43
N ASP A 21 -14.78 34.97 -6.65
CA ASP A 21 -13.96 34.76 -7.85
C ASP A 21 -12.53 35.35 -7.76
N MET A 22 -12.27 36.32 -6.85
CA MET A 22 -10.93 36.92 -6.71
C MET A 22 -10.00 36.09 -5.79
N LEU A 23 -10.57 35.18 -5.01
CA LEU A 23 -9.84 34.24 -4.15
C LEU A 23 -9.62 32.88 -4.81
N ASP A 24 -10.35 32.58 -5.87
CA ASP A 24 -10.18 31.37 -6.70
C ASP A 24 -9.08 31.62 -7.75
N THR A 25 -7.87 31.88 -7.27
CA THR A 25 -6.71 31.89 -8.15
C THR A 25 -6.35 30.45 -8.51
N THR A 26 -6.63 30.07 -9.75
CA THR A 26 -6.07 28.83 -10.32
C THR A 26 -4.55 28.93 -10.23
N ASN A 27 -3.95 28.10 -9.42
CA ASN A 27 -2.51 28.07 -9.30
C ASN A 27 -1.91 27.39 -10.55
N TYR A 28 -1.48 28.17 -11.53
CA TYR A 28 -0.88 27.67 -12.76
C TYR A 28 0.59 27.26 -12.62
N THR A 29 1.19 27.43 -11.44
CA THR A 29 2.61 27.20 -11.21
C THR A 29 2.91 25.99 -10.35
N GLU A 30 1.93 25.45 -9.66
CA GLU A 30 2.09 24.28 -8.80
C GLU A 30 1.06 23.21 -9.14
N LYS A 31 1.51 21.97 -9.29
CA LYS A 31 0.66 20.80 -9.45
C LYS A 31 -0.09 20.56 -8.14
N THR A 32 -1.41 20.47 -8.20
CA THR A 32 -2.27 20.18 -7.05
C THR A 32 -2.74 18.73 -7.09
N THR A 33 -3.18 18.19 -5.96
CA THR A 33 -3.77 16.84 -5.90
C THR A 33 -5.03 16.70 -6.77
N ALA A 34 -5.68 17.81 -7.14
CA ALA A 34 -6.86 17.81 -8.01
C ALA A 34 -6.51 17.71 -9.50
N THR A 35 -5.30 18.14 -9.90
CA THR A 35 -4.86 18.16 -11.30
C THR A 35 -3.80 17.10 -11.61
N PHE A 36 -3.16 16.53 -10.58
CA PHE A 36 -2.09 15.56 -10.75
C PHE A 36 -2.66 14.13 -10.85
N PRO A 37 -2.19 13.30 -11.81
CA PRO A 37 -1.19 13.54 -12.84
C PRO A 37 -1.75 14.27 -14.06
N GLU A 38 -0.98 15.21 -14.64
CA GLU A 38 -1.34 15.98 -15.84
C GLU A 38 -0.73 15.37 -17.12
N SER A 39 0.18 14.42 -16.97
CA SER A 39 0.89 13.76 -18.07
C SER A 39 1.32 12.36 -17.70
N TYR A 40 1.67 11.56 -18.72
CA TYR A 40 2.24 10.23 -18.51
C TYR A 40 3.55 10.26 -17.71
N ASP A 41 4.40 11.27 -17.89
CA ASP A 41 5.60 11.47 -17.08
C ASP A 41 5.25 11.68 -15.60
N ASP A 42 4.21 12.45 -15.30
CA ASP A 42 3.70 12.61 -13.94
C ASP A 42 3.21 11.30 -13.34
N ALA A 43 2.49 10.51 -14.13
CA ALA A 43 2.01 9.19 -13.72
C ALA A 43 3.18 8.25 -13.39
N GLN A 44 4.24 8.25 -14.19
CA GLN A 44 5.46 7.50 -13.91
C GLN A 44 6.17 7.99 -12.65
N GLN A 45 6.27 9.31 -12.44
CA GLN A 45 6.84 9.89 -11.22
C GLN A 45 6.02 9.53 -9.97
N MET A 46 4.70 9.47 -10.08
CA MET A 46 3.81 9.02 -9.01
C MET A 46 4.14 7.59 -8.59
N ILE A 47 4.27 6.67 -9.54
CA ILE A 47 4.65 5.28 -9.28
C ILE A 47 6.08 5.18 -8.73
N ALA A 48 7.03 5.95 -9.24
CA ALA A 48 8.36 6.05 -8.65
C ALA A 48 8.32 6.49 -7.19
N GLY A 49 7.40 7.39 -6.82
CA GLY A 49 7.13 7.79 -5.44
C GLY A 49 6.61 6.64 -4.56
N VAL A 50 5.83 5.70 -5.12
CA VAL A 50 5.41 4.48 -4.42
C VAL A 50 6.62 3.57 -4.16
N TYR A 51 7.44 3.31 -5.17
CA TYR A 51 8.68 2.53 -5.04
C TYR A 51 9.67 3.15 -4.04
N ALA A 52 9.76 4.48 -3.98
CA ALA A 52 10.63 5.16 -3.02
C ALA A 52 10.30 4.83 -1.56
N SER A 53 9.04 4.46 -1.25
CA SER A 53 8.65 3.99 0.08
C SER A 53 9.31 2.65 0.44
N MET A 54 9.61 1.82 -0.56
CA MET A 54 10.33 0.56 -0.39
C MET A 54 11.84 0.77 -0.30
N ALA A 55 12.39 1.72 -1.04
CA ALA A 55 13.83 1.98 -1.08
C ALA A 55 14.41 2.42 0.28
N SER A 56 13.58 2.90 1.20
CA SER A 56 14.01 3.26 2.56
C SER A 56 14.66 2.12 3.32
N VAL A 57 14.32 0.85 3.02
CA VAL A 57 14.92 -0.34 3.63
C VAL A 57 16.38 -0.55 3.23
N CYS A 58 16.76 -0.08 2.05
CA CYS A 58 18.15 -0.17 1.57
C CYS A 58 19.08 0.79 2.34
N ALA A 59 18.54 1.93 2.80
CA ALA A 59 19.29 2.92 3.56
C ALA A 59 19.37 2.59 5.05
N ASN A 60 18.39 1.87 5.58
CA ASN A 60 18.35 1.46 6.99
C ASN A 60 17.72 0.07 7.13
N PRO A 61 18.53 -0.96 7.44
CA PRO A 61 18.05 -2.34 7.62
C PRO A 61 16.93 -2.47 8.67
N GLU A 62 16.91 -1.64 9.71
CA GLU A 62 15.87 -1.62 10.75
C GLU A 62 14.47 -1.22 10.22
N ARG A 63 14.35 -0.85 8.94
CA ARG A 63 13.09 -0.60 8.24
C ARG A 63 12.65 -1.79 7.38
N SER A 64 13.42 -2.88 7.38
CA SER A 64 13.17 -4.07 6.58
C SER A 64 12.35 -5.11 7.34
N PHE A 65 11.33 -5.66 6.67
CA PHE A 65 10.62 -6.86 7.17
C PHE A 65 11.58 -8.02 7.40
N LEU A 66 12.52 -8.24 6.47
CA LEU A 66 13.51 -9.32 6.58
C LEU A 66 14.36 -9.19 7.84
N TYR A 67 14.75 -7.98 8.21
CA TYR A 67 15.52 -7.75 9.43
C TYR A 67 14.78 -8.24 10.69
N TYR A 68 13.51 -7.86 10.82
CA TYR A 68 12.69 -8.30 11.95
C TYR A 68 12.38 -9.80 11.90
N ALA A 69 12.09 -10.34 10.73
CA ALA A 69 11.83 -11.75 10.55
C ALA A 69 13.05 -12.61 10.93
N GLN A 70 14.26 -12.17 10.57
CA GLN A 70 15.50 -12.84 10.95
C GLN A 70 15.77 -12.78 12.45
N LEU A 71 15.56 -11.62 13.09
CA LEU A 71 15.72 -11.48 14.53
C LEU A 71 14.70 -12.27 15.35
N ALA A 72 13.49 -12.45 14.83
CA ALA A 72 12.43 -13.21 15.49
C ALA A 72 12.49 -14.72 15.20
N SER A 73 13.39 -15.15 14.31
CA SER A 73 13.61 -16.55 13.97
C SER A 73 14.73 -17.16 14.83
N ASP A 74 14.81 -18.50 14.84
CA ASP A 74 15.92 -19.22 15.48
C ASP A 74 17.22 -19.19 14.65
N ASP A 75 17.20 -18.55 13.47
CA ASP A 75 18.31 -18.55 12.53
C ASP A 75 19.31 -17.41 12.75
N ALA A 76 18.94 -16.38 13.51
CA ALA A 76 19.78 -15.22 13.76
C ALA A 76 19.72 -14.76 15.22
N LEU A 77 20.85 -14.38 15.77
CA LEU A 77 20.93 -13.83 17.12
C LEU A 77 20.94 -12.31 17.08
N GLY A 78 20.21 -11.68 17.98
CA GLY A 78 20.29 -10.26 18.27
C GLY A 78 21.63 -9.93 18.90
N GLY A 79 22.65 -9.66 18.06
CA GLY A 79 24.00 -9.34 18.49
C GLY A 79 24.17 -7.92 19.03
N GLY A 80 25.43 -7.54 19.21
CA GLY A 80 25.83 -6.19 19.58
C GLY A 80 26.03 -5.96 21.07
N GLY A 81 26.22 -4.69 21.43
CA GLY A 81 26.55 -4.28 22.80
C GLY A 81 25.36 -3.79 23.60
N SER A 82 25.66 -2.97 24.61
CA SER A 82 24.64 -2.40 25.50
C SER A 82 23.63 -1.48 24.80
N ASN A 83 23.94 -1.02 23.58
CA ASN A 83 23.07 -0.15 22.79
C ASN A 83 22.07 -0.95 21.92
N ASP A 84 22.29 -2.25 21.77
CA ASP A 84 21.51 -3.12 20.86
C ASP A 84 20.45 -3.96 21.59
N LYS A 85 20.02 -3.51 22.75
CA LYS A 85 19.02 -4.20 23.59
C LYS A 85 17.69 -4.46 22.89
N LEU A 86 17.31 -3.60 21.93
CA LEU A 86 16.08 -3.78 21.18
C LEU A 86 16.17 -4.98 20.22
N MET A 87 17.33 -5.17 19.57
CA MET A 87 17.58 -6.35 18.73
C MET A 87 17.55 -7.64 19.54
N GLN A 88 18.20 -7.62 20.73
CA GLN A 88 18.18 -8.76 21.65
C GLN A 88 16.77 -9.05 22.17
N ALA A 89 15.96 -8.03 22.41
CA ALA A 89 14.58 -8.21 22.83
C ALA A 89 13.72 -8.82 21.71
N MET A 90 13.94 -8.46 20.45
CA MET A 90 13.26 -9.06 19.31
C MET A 90 13.66 -10.52 19.13
N ASP A 91 14.95 -10.83 19.18
CA ASP A 91 15.49 -12.18 19.12
C ASP A 91 14.90 -13.10 20.23
N LEU A 92 14.80 -12.59 21.45
CA LEU A 92 14.22 -13.33 22.57
C LEU A 92 12.68 -13.31 22.60
N LEU A 93 12.03 -12.72 21.61
CA LEU A 93 10.57 -12.51 21.58
C LEU A 93 10.02 -11.89 22.88
N CYS A 94 10.85 -11.06 23.52
CA CYS A 94 10.47 -10.39 24.77
C CYS A 94 9.47 -9.26 24.50
N ASN A 95 8.48 -9.14 25.40
CA ASN A 95 7.61 -7.98 25.40
C ASN A 95 8.41 -6.75 25.87
N TYR A 96 8.70 -5.85 24.96
CA TYR A 96 9.39 -4.60 25.24
C TYR A 96 8.52 -3.38 24.88
N GLN A 97 8.59 -2.38 25.74
CA GLN A 97 7.90 -1.11 25.54
C GLN A 97 8.78 -0.17 24.68
N SER A 98 9.11 -0.62 23.48
CA SER A 98 9.91 0.20 22.59
C SER A 98 9.17 0.44 21.28
N ASP A 99 9.54 1.51 20.62
CA ASP A 99 9.02 1.85 19.31
C ASP A 99 9.93 1.36 18.16
N MET A 100 10.68 0.29 18.39
CA MET A 100 11.60 -0.31 17.41
C MET A 100 10.92 -0.55 16.06
N THR A 101 9.70 -1.11 16.07
CA THR A 101 8.95 -1.38 14.85
C THR A 101 8.12 -0.18 14.35
N ARG A 102 8.13 0.94 15.09
CA ARG A 102 7.33 2.12 14.76
C ARG A 102 7.67 2.72 13.41
N GLN A 103 8.97 2.77 13.08
CA GLN A 103 9.39 3.34 11.80
C GLN A 103 8.99 2.43 10.64
N PHE A 104 9.12 1.11 10.81
CA PHE A 104 8.62 0.12 9.87
C PHE A 104 7.11 0.33 9.59
N TRP A 105 6.30 0.42 10.65
CA TRP A 105 4.86 0.69 10.55
C TRP A 105 4.58 1.96 9.74
N LYS A 106 5.23 3.07 10.09
CA LYS A 106 5.05 4.35 9.41
C LYS A 106 5.43 4.30 7.93
N ASP A 107 6.54 3.67 7.61
CA ASP A 107 7.04 3.58 6.24
C ASP A 107 6.08 2.74 5.37
N ARG A 108 5.52 1.66 5.91
CA ARG A 108 4.55 0.83 5.19
C ARG A 108 3.23 1.56 4.95
N TYR A 109 2.71 2.26 5.96
CA TYR A 109 1.50 3.07 5.77
C TYR A 109 1.73 4.30 4.88
N ALA A 110 2.92 4.89 4.87
CA ALA A 110 3.26 5.91 3.88
C ALA A 110 3.26 5.35 2.45
N GLY A 111 3.73 4.10 2.28
CA GLY A 111 3.64 3.37 1.02
C GLY A 111 2.20 3.07 0.61
N VAL A 112 1.38 2.59 1.54
CA VAL A 112 -0.07 2.36 1.32
C VAL A 112 -0.77 3.64 0.89
N PHE A 113 -0.52 4.76 1.58
CA PHE A 113 -1.09 6.06 1.22
C PHE A 113 -0.73 6.48 -0.21
N ARG A 114 0.55 6.36 -0.59
CA ARG A 114 1.00 6.70 -1.94
C ARG A 114 0.40 5.77 -3.00
N ALA A 115 0.31 4.48 -2.71
CA ALA A 115 -0.32 3.51 -3.61
C ALA A 115 -1.82 3.81 -3.77
N ASN A 116 -2.54 4.12 -2.69
CA ASN A 116 -3.95 4.51 -2.74
C ASN A 116 -4.12 5.78 -3.59
N SER A 117 -3.31 6.81 -3.36
CA SER A 117 -3.36 8.03 -4.16
C SER A 117 -3.13 7.76 -5.64
N ALA A 118 -2.17 6.87 -5.98
CA ALA A 118 -1.94 6.48 -7.37
C ALA A 118 -3.15 5.74 -7.96
N ILE A 119 -3.71 4.75 -7.26
CA ILE A 119 -4.89 3.99 -7.72
C ILE A 119 -6.08 4.91 -7.96
N GLU A 120 -6.29 5.91 -7.09
CA GLU A 120 -7.44 6.83 -7.18
C GLU A 120 -7.30 7.85 -8.30
N THR A 121 -6.08 8.28 -8.63
CA THR A 121 -5.87 9.45 -9.51
C THR A 121 -5.20 9.13 -10.84
N LEU A 122 -4.65 7.93 -11.01
CA LEU A 122 -3.92 7.56 -12.22
C LEU A 122 -4.76 7.75 -13.50
N ASP A 123 -6.06 7.47 -13.42
CA ASP A 123 -6.99 7.61 -14.56
C ASP A 123 -7.29 9.08 -14.94
N ASN A 124 -6.84 10.04 -14.14
CA ASN A 124 -6.90 11.47 -14.51
C ASN A 124 -5.83 11.84 -15.56
N CYS A 125 -4.82 11.00 -15.76
CA CYS A 125 -3.78 11.22 -16.77
C CYS A 125 -4.39 11.15 -18.18
N PRO A 126 -4.29 12.22 -18.99
CA PRO A 126 -4.99 12.30 -20.27
C PRO A 126 -4.23 11.68 -21.44
N ASP A 127 -2.93 11.43 -21.29
CA ASP A 127 -2.02 11.16 -22.41
C ASP A 127 -1.22 9.86 -22.28
N PHE A 128 -1.84 8.81 -21.73
CA PHE A 128 -1.23 7.49 -21.76
C PHE A 128 -0.88 7.07 -23.20
N PRO A 129 0.35 6.62 -23.46
CA PRO A 129 0.76 6.21 -24.81
C PRO A 129 -0.01 4.96 -25.30
N SER A 130 -0.48 4.12 -24.37
CA SER A 130 -1.30 2.94 -24.66
C SER A 130 -2.05 2.46 -23.41
N THR A 131 -3.02 1.58 -23.62
CA THR A 131 -3.72 0.90 -22.52
C THR A 131 -2.76 0.04 -21.69
N GLU A 132 -1.78 -0.60 -22.32
CA GLU A 132 -0.77 -1.41 -21.66
C GLU A 132 0.10 -0.55 -20.73
N ALA A 133 0.49 0.67 -21.15
CA ALA A 133 1.25 1.60 -20.31
C ALA A 133 0.45 2.03 -19.07
N ARG A 134 -0.84 2.34 -19.24
CA ARG A 134 -1.74 2.61 -18.12
C ARG A 134 -1.87 1.40 -17.19
N ASN A 135 -2.13 0.23 -17.75
CA ASN A 135 -2.32 -1.00 -17.00
C ASN A 135 -1.06 -1.41 -16.24
N GLN A 136 0.12 -1.16 -16.81
CA GLN A 136 1.39 -1.37 -16.12
C GLN A 136 1.46 -0.53 -14.85
N LEU A 137 1.27 0.78 -14.94
CA LEU A 137 1.36 1.66 -13.77
C LEU A 137 0.28 1.38 -12.73
N MET A 138 -0.95 1.07 -13.16
CA MET A 138 -2.03 0.67 -12.25
C MET A 138 -1.71 -0.64 -11.55
N GLY A 139 -1.21 -1.63 -12.27
CA GLY A 139 -0.80 -2.92 -11.71
C GLY A 139 0.35 -2.79 -10.72
N GLU A 140 1.32 -1.91 -11.00
CA GLU A 140 2.40 -1.60 -10.07
C GLU A 140 1.89 -0.97 -8.77
N ALA A 141 0.94 -0.04 -8.83
CA ALA A 141 0.33 0.57 -7.65
C ALA A 141 -0.42 -0.46 -6.80
N LEU A 142 -1.21 -1.32 -7.44
CA LEU A 142 -1.94 -2.41 -6.77
C LEU A 142 -0.97 -3.42 -6.14
N PHE A 143 0.04 -3.87 -6.89
CA PHE A 143 1.07 -4.78 -6.38
C PHE A 143 1.77 -4.21 -5.14
N MET A 144 2.18 -2.95 -5.19
CA MET A 144 2.90 -2.30 -4.09
C MET A 144 2.00 -2.13 -2.86
N ARG A 145 0.71 -1.81 -3.03
CA ARG A 145 -0.24 -1.77 -1.90
C ARG A 145 -0.37 -3.14 -1.24
N ALA A 146 -0.55 -4.18 -2.05
CA ALA A 146 -0.61 -5.56 -1.57
C ALA A 146 0.68 -5.98 -0.84
N TYR A 147 1.84 -5.61 -1.38
CA TYR A 147 3.13 -5.91 -0.79
C TYR A 147 3.30 -5.24 0.60
N PHE A 148 2.95 -3.97 0.74
CA PHE A 148 3.00 -3.29 2.03
C PHE A 148 2.05 -3.91 3.05
N TYR A 149 0.83 -4.28 2.64
CA TYR A 149 -0.11 -4.98 3.51
C TYR A 149 0.34 -6.41 3.84
N TYR A 150 0.97 -7.12 2.90
CA TYR A 150 1.55 -8.43 3.15
C TYR A 150 2.57 -8.37 4.30
N GLU A 151 3.49 -7.41 4.28
CA GLU A 151 4.47 -7.26 5.35
C GLU A 151 3.82 -6.82 6.66
N LEU A 152 2.87 -5.88 6.63
CA LEU A 152 2.14 -5.45 7.82
C LEU A 152 1.33 -6.60 8.44
N ALA A 153 0.57 -7.35 7.63
CA ALA A 153 -0.24 -8.47 8.11
C ALA A 153 0.62 -9.62 8.65
N SER A 154 1.73 -9.92 7.98
CA SER A 154 2.67 -10.95 8.44
C SER A 154 3.31 -10.60 9.77
N MET A 155 3.55 -9.31 10.05
CA MET A 155 4.22 -8.87 11.26
C MET A 155 3.25 -8.59 12.43
N TYR A 156 2.06 -8.07 12.14
CA TYR A 156 1.12 -7.59 13.18
C TYR A 156 -0.20 -8.34 13.23
N ASN A 157 -0.45 -9.27 12.33
CA ASN A 157 -1.69 -10.04 12.19
C ASN A 157 -2.91 -9.16 11.83
N ARG A 158 -3.31 -8.26 12.73
CA ARG A 158 -4.43 -7.33 12.55
C ARG A 158 -3.93 -5.91 12.44
N VAL A 159 -4.29 -5.24 11.35
CA VAL A 159 -3.90 -3.85 11.08
C VAL A 159 -5.10 -3.07 10.52
N PRO A 160 -5.14 -1.74 10.62
CA PRO A 160 -6.12 -0.93 9.91
C PRO A 160 -6.05 -1.15 8.40
N LEU A 161 -7.16 -1.53 7.77
CA LEU A 161 -7.24 -1.68 6.31
C LEU A 161 -7.73 -0.36 5.69
N ILE A 162 -6.81 0.38 5.09
CA ILE A 162 -7.03 1.69 4.47
C ILE A 162 -6.82 1.54 2.96
N THR A 163 -7.90 1.60 2.19
CA THR A 163 -7.88 1.41 0.74
C THR A 163 -8.10 2.71 -0.06
N THR A 164 -8.13 3.84 0.65
CA THR A 164 -8.27 5.18 0.06
C THR A 164 -7.20 6.12 0.57
N SER A 165 -6.95 7.22 -0.13
CA SER A 165 -6.04 8.28 0.30
C SER A 165 -6.63 9.18 1.40
N GLN A 166 -7.92 9.04 1.71
CA GLN A 166 -8.56 9.78 2.80
C GLN A 166 -8.11 9.22 4.15
N THR A 167 -7.62 10.10 5.02
CA THR A 167 -7.22 9.72 6.37
C THR A 167 -8.44 9.73 7.29
N SER A 168 -8.70 8.61 7.93
CA SER A 168 -9.71 8.48 8.99
C SER A 168 -9.20 7.50 10.04
N ASP A 169 -9.74 7.61 11.25
CA ASP A 169 -9.51 6.61 12.29
C ASP A 169 -10.23 5.32 11.91
N VAL A 170 -9.47 4.34 11.39
CA VAL A 170 -9.97 3.04 10.98
C VAL A 170 -9.56 2.01 12.03
N PRO A 171 -10.50 1.20 12.55
CA PRO A 171 -10.15 0.11 13.47
C PRO A 171 -9.33 -0.96 12.75
N GLN A 172 -8.68 -1.83 13.52
CA GLN A 172 -7.99 -2.99 12.96
C GLN A 172 -9.01 -3.89 12.25
N ALA A 173 -8.69 -4.29 11.04
CA ALA A 173 -9.46 -5.26 10.27
C ALA A 173 -9.13 -6.70 10.70
N SER A 174 -10.00 -7.62 10.37
CA SER A 174 -9.75 -9.05 10.53
C SER A 174 -8.69 -9.55 9.54
N PRO A 175 -7.98 -10.65 9.84
CA PRO A 175 -7.09 -11.27 8.87
C PRO A 175 -7.78 -11.59 7.53
N ALA A 176 -9.03 -12.05 7.57
CA ALA A 176 -9.78 -12.36 6.36
C ALA A 176 -9.99 -11.12 5.46
N GLU A 177 -10.32 -9.97 6.04
CA GLU A 177 -10.48 -8.71 5.30
C GLU A 177 -9.15 -8.24 4.70
N ILE A 178 -8.07 -8.28 5.48
CA ILE A 178 -6.74 -7.84 5.05
C ILE A 178 -6.22 -8.73 3.92
N TRP A 179 -6.23 -10.06 4.12
CA TRP A 179 -5.74 -11.01 3.12
C TRP A 179 -6.65 -11.08 1.91
N GLY A 180 -7.96 -10.88 2.07
CA GLY A 180 -8.90 -10.72 0.96
C GLY A 180 -8.55 -9.54 0.06
N GLN A 181 -8.10 -8.41 0.64
CA GLN A 181 -7.63 -7.24 -0.11
C GLN A 181 -6.27 -7.49 -0.77
N ILE A 182 -5.31 -8.08 -0.04
CA ILE A 182 -3.98 -8.42 -0.59
C ILE A 182 -4.12 -9.30 -1.83
N LEU A 183 -4.90 -10.37 -1.74
CA LEU A 183 -5.10 -11.31 -2.83
C LEU A 183 -5.87 -10.69 -4.01
N LEU A 184 -6.84 -9.80 -3.74
CA LEU A 184 -7.55 -9.07 -4.77
C LEU A 184 -6.60 -8.14 -5.55
N ASP A 185 -5.78 -7.37 -4.86
CA ASP A 185 -4.84 -6.44 -5.48
C ASP A 185 -3.81 -7.20 -6.34
N LEU A 186 -3.24 -8.29 -5.82
CA LEU A 186 -2.26 -9.11 -6.56
C LEU A 186 -2.88 -9.78 -7.78
N LYS A 187 -4.08 -10.35 -7.62
CA LYS A 187 -4.82 -10.95 -8.73
C LYS A 187 -5.12 -9.90 -9.81
N THR A 188 -5.63 -8.75 -9.41
CA THR A 188 -5.95 -7.67 -10.36
C THR A 188 -4.69 -7.17 -11.06
N ALA A 189 -3.58 -7.00 -10.34
CA ALA A 189 -2.30 -6.63 -10.92
C ALA A 189 -1.84 -7.67 -11.96
N ALA A 190 -1.91 -8.96 -11.65
CA ALA A 190 -1.58 -10.04 -12.58
C ALA A 190 -2.48 -10.05 -13.83
N ASP A 191 -3.78 -9.77 -13.65
CA ASP A 191 -4.75 -9.77 -14.75
C ASP A 191 -4.52 -8.62 -15.75
N ILE A 192 -4.09 -7.44 -15.26
CA ILE A 192 -4.02 -6.24 -16.09
C ILE A 192 -2.62 -5.91 -16.61
N MET A 193 -1.56 -6.29 -15.88
CA MET A 193 -0.19 -5.97 -16.31
C MET A 193 0.21 -6.77 -17.56
N PRO A 194 0.96 -6.14 -18.46
CA PRO A 194 1.54 -6.85 -19.60
C PRO A 194 2.60 -7.87 -19.14
N ALA A 195 2.72 -8.95 -19.91
CA ALA A 195 3.74 -9.98 -19.72
C ALA A 195 5.09 -9.47 -20.25
N TRP A 196 5.80 -8.71 -19.47
CA TRP A 196 7.15 -8.26 -19.85
C TRP A 196 8.18 -9.24 -19.33
N ARG A 197 8.84 -9.87 -20.26
CA ARG A 197 10.02 -10.66 -19.92
C ARG A 197 11.21 -9.70 -19.90
N GLY A 198 11.78 -9.51 -18.72
CA GLY A 198 12.79 -8.51 -18.44
C GLY A 198 13.80 -8.33 -19.57
N GLY A 199 14.06 -7.08 -19.92
CA GLY A 199 15.14 -6.68 -20.79
C GLY A 199 14.76 -6.18 -22.18
N THR A 200 13.48 -5.99 -22.50
CA THR A 200 13.07 -5.43 -23.79
C THR A 200 12.97 -3.91 -23.80
N SER A 201 12.92 -3.25 -22.64
CA SER A 201 12.92 -1.79 -22.54
C SER A 201 13.75 -1.31 -21.35
N SER A 202 14.42 -0.18 -21.53
CA SER A 202 15.24 0.45 -20.49
C SER A 202 14.43 1.07 -19.35
N LEU A 203 13.12 1.22 -19.51
CA LEU A 203 12.20 1.78 -18.51
C LEU A 203 11.76 0.73 -17.50
N GLU A 204 11.95 -0.54 -17.79
CA GLU A 204 11.35 -1.65 -17.05
C GLU A 204 12.32 -2.31 -16.06
N ALA A 205 13.59 -1.94 -16.13
CA ALA A 205 14.58 -2.46 -15.20
C ALA A 205 14.26 -2.01 -13.76
N GLY A 206 13.90 -2.98 -12.91
CA GLY A 206 13.55 -2.73 -11.51
C GLY A 206 12.06 -2.49 -11.23
N HIS A 207 11.20 -2.56 -12.24
CA HIS A 207 9.76 -2.53 -12.09
C HIS A 207 9.18 -3.94 -12.00
N VAL A 208 8.04 -4.09 -11.31
CA VAL A 208 7.30 -5.36 -11.28
C VAL A 208 6.52 -5.56 -12.58
N ASP A 209 6.33 -6.80 -12.95
CA ASP A 209 5.57 -7.23 -14.13
C ASP A 209 4.47 -8.23 -13.74
N LYS A 210 3.72 -8.71 -14.72
CA LYS A 210 2.69 -9.73 -14.55
C LYS A 210 3.22 -10.93 -13.75
N TYR A 211 4.35 -11.49 -14.14
CA TYR A 211 4.91 -12.69 -13.51
C TYR A 211 5.35 -12.46 -12.07
N THR A 212 5.81 -11.25 -11.76
CA THR A 212 6.11 -10.85 -10.39
C THR A 212 4.84 -10.83 -9.52
N ALA A 213 3.73 -10.33 -10.08
CA ALA A 213 2.44 -10.33 -9.38
C ALA A 213 1.90 -11.75 -9.17
N GLU A 214 2.00 -12.62 -10.16
CA GLU A 214 1.61 -14.03 -10.08
C GLU A 214 2.42 -14.79 -9.02
N ALA A 215 3.73 -14.62 -9.02
CA ALA A 215 4.61 -15.22 -8.02
C ALA A 215 4.26 -14.74 -6.60
N MET A 216 4.00 -13.44 -6.43
CA MET A 216 3.61 -12.89 -5.14
C MET A 216 2.21 -13.32 -4.72
N LEU A 217 1.27 -13.48 -5.67
CA LEU A 217 -0.06 -14.05 -5.43
C LEU A 217 0.05 -15.47 -4.87
N GLY A 218 0.87 -16.31 -5.48
CA GLY A 218 1.15 -17.66 -4.98
C GLY A 218 1.74 -17.66 -3.58
N ARG A 219 2.70 -16.78 -3.31
CA ARG A 219 3.31 -16.63 -1.98
C ARG A 219 2.31 -16.17 -0.92
N ALA A 220 1.51 -15.15 -1.22
CA ALA A 220 0.48 -14.64 -0.32
C ALA A 220 -0.60 -15.69 -0.05
N TRP A 221 -1.01 -16.42 -1.08
CA TRP A 221 -1.95 -17.52 -0.97
C TRP A 221 -1.45 -18.62 -0.02
N LEU A 222 -0.23 -19.11 -0.24
CA LEU A 222 0.36 -20.16 0.61
C LEU A 222 0.47 -19.73 2.06
N PHE A 223 0.89 -18.49 2.30
CA PHE A 223 0.99 -17.97 3.66
C PHE A 223 -0.39 -17.91 4.33
N TYR A 224 -1.34 -17.21 3.71
CA TYR A 224 -2.66 -16.99 4.31
C TYR A 224 -3.42 -18.31 4.51
N THR A 225 -3.54 -19.12 3.48
CA THR A 225 -4.33 -20.35 3.55
C THR A 225 -3.72 -21.38 4.49
N GLY A 226 -2.40 -21.42 4.59
CA GLY A 226 -1.69 -22.31 5.51
C GLY A 226 -1.82 -21.86 6.96
N MET A 227 -1.64 -20.57 7.23
CA MET A 227 -1.66 -20.03 8.59
C MET A 227 -3.07 -19.97 9.21
N TYR A 228 -4.09 -19.68 8.38
CA TYR A 228 -5.46 -19.43 8.85
C TYR A 228 -6.45 -20.54 8.46
N GLY A 229 -5.97 -21.72 8.08
CA GLY A 229 -6.81 -22.86 7.72
C GLY A 229 -7.73 -23.35 8.84
N ASN A 230 -7.35 -23.14 10.10
CA ASN A 230 -8.14 -23.48 11.28
C ASN A 230 -8.76 -22.25 11.99
N GLY A 231 -8.88 -21.13 11.29
CA GLY A 231 -9.38 -19.87 11.84
C GLY A 231 -8.28 -18.88 12.17
N GLU A 232 -8.62 -17.85 12.94
CA GLU A 232 -7.73 -16.70 13.19
C GLU A 232 -6.73 -16.91 14.34
N ASP A 233 -6.85 -17.98 15.12
CA ASP A 233 -5.89 -18.32 16.17
C ASP A 233 -4.72 -19.12 15.60
N ILE A 234 -3.75 -18.39 15.06
CA ILE A 234 -2.54 -18.98 14.50
C ILE A 234 -1.62 -19.61 15.54
N ALA A 235 -1.75 -19.24 16.83
CA ALA A 235 -0.98 -19.84 17.92
C ALA A 235 -1.38 -21.31 18.18
N ALA A 236 -2.58 -21.71 17.79
CA ALA A 236 -3.03 -23.10 17.86
C ALA A 236 -2.59 -23.96 16.67
N LEU A 237 -1.94 -23.39 15.67
CA LEU A 237 -1.50 -24.12 14.50
C LEU A 237 -0.38 -25.10 14.83
N THR A 238 -0.59 -26.37 14.51
CA THR A 238 0.38 -27.46 14.63
C THR A 238 0.39 -28.29 13.36
N SER A 239 1.42 -29.11 13.18
CA SER A 239 1.47 -30.04 12.05
C SER A 239 0.29 -31.02 12.02
N ALA A 240 -0.28 -31.38 13.17
CA ALA A 240 -1.44 -32.25 13.28
C ALA A 240 -2.75 -31.58 12.92
N THR A 241 -2.82 -30.23 13.04
CA THR A 241 -4.00 -29.42 12.73
C THR A 241 -3.88 -28.65 11.41
N TYR A 242 -2.78 -28.81 10.70
CA TYR A 242 -2.57 -28.13 9.41
C TYR A 242 -3.62 -28.54 8.38
N ASN A 243 -4.48 -27.62 8.04
CA ASN A 243 -5.58 -27.81 7.10
C ASN A 243 -5.77 -26.52 6.27
N PRO A 244 -4.96 -26.31 5.22
CA PRO A 244 -4.99 -25.08 4.43
C PRO A 244 -6.33 -24.84 3.76
N LEU A 245 -6.73 -23.59 3.66
CA LEU A 245 -7.94 -23.19 2.93
C LEU A 245 -7.78 -23.53 1.44
N THR A 246 -8.88 -23.97 0.83
CA THR A 246 -8.93 -24.27 -0.63
C THR A 246 -9.58 -23.15 -1.44
N SER A 247 -10.19 -22.17 -0.75
CA SER A 247 -10.78 -20.98 -1.35
C SER A 247 -10.73 -19.82 -0.38
N VAL A 248 -10.70 -18.61 -0.91
CA VAL A 248 -10.67 -17.34 -0.15
C VAL A 248 -11.69 -16.40 -0.77
N THR A 249 -12.47 -15.70 0.07
CA THR A 249 -13.31 -14.59 -0.36
C THR A 249 -12.45 -13.33 -0.47
N LEU A 250 -12.42 -12.73 -1.66
CA LEU A 250 -11.69 -11.49 -1.92
C LEU A 250 -12.48 -10.26 -1.42
N ALA A 251 -11.84 -9.11 -1.34
CA ALA A 251 -12.46 -7.89 -0.83
C ALA A 251 -13.64 -7.37 -1.69
N ASP A 252 -13.72 -7.76 -2.96
CA ASP A 252 -14.84 -7.48 -3.86
C ASP A 252 -16.00 -8.49 -3.73
N GLY A 253 -15.91 -9.46 -2.83
CA GLY A 253 -16.88 -10.54 -2.64
C GLY A 253 -16.71 -11.72 -3.58
N SER A 254 -15.81 -11.67 -4.55
CA SER A 254 -15.51 -12.83 -5.42
C SER A 254 -14.73 -13.89 -4.65
N THR A 255 -14.66 -15.10 -5.21
CA THR A 255 -13.94 -16.22 -4.62
C THR A 255 -12.72 -16.55 -5.48
N LEU A 256 -11.56 -16.63 -4.84
CA LEU A 256 -10.33 -17.15 -5.40
C LEU A 256 -10.12 -18.58 -4.90
N THR A 257 -9.89 -19.52 -5.82
CA THR A 257 -9.67 -20.93 -5.49
C THR A 257 -8.20 -21.31 -5.66
N LYS A 258 -7.81 -22.40 -5.01
CA LYS A 258 -6.47 -22.98 -5.15
C LYS A 258 -6.12 -23.26 -6.62
N ASP A 259 -7.05 -23.84 -7.39
CA ASP A 259 -6.81 -24.20 -8.80
C ASP A 259 -6.60 -22.95 -9.67
N GLN A 260 -7.31 -21.86 -9.39
CA GLN A 260 -7.07 -20.59 -10.07
C GLN A 260 -5.68 -20.03 -9.74
N VAL A 261 -5.24 -20.10 -8.47
CA VAL A 261 -3.89 -19.64 -8.12
C VAL A 261 -2.81 -20.50 -8.79
N ILE A 262 -3.00 -21.81 -8.86
CA ILE A 262 -2.10 -22.69 -9.60
C ILE A 262 -2.02 -22.28 -11.08
N SER A 263 -3.16 -21.95 -11.71
CA SER A 263 -3.18 -21.49 -13.10
C SER A 263 -2.38 -20.19 -13.32
N TYR A 264 -2.37 -19.26 -12.34
CA TYR A 264 -1.52 -18.06 -12.42
C TYR A 264 -0.03 -18.37 -12.31
N ILE A 265 0.34 -19.39 -11.53
CA ILE A 265 1.76 -19.76 -11.34
C ILE A 265 2.32 -20.54 -12.51
N ASP A 266 1.45 -21.28 -13.22
CA ASP A 266 1.83 -22.12 -14.35
C ASP A 266 1.88 -21.36 -15.70
N ASP A 267 1.43 -20.07 -15.74
CA ASP A 267 1.46 -19.21 -16.94
C ASP A 267 2.88 -18.68 -17.22
#